data_f7c6d9f6370f8eba6369c04e3d5e7e5a
#
_entry.id   f7c6d9f6370f8eba6369c04e3d5e7e5a
#
_cell.length_a   1.000
_cell.length_b   1.000
_cell.length_c   1.000
_cell.angle_alpha   90.00
_cell.angle_beta   90.00
_cell.angle_gamma   90.00
#
_symmetry.space_group_name_H-M   'P 1'
#
loop_
_entity.id
_entity.type
_entity.pdbx_description
1 polymer ?
#
loop_
_entity_poly.entity_id
_entity_poly.type
_entity_poly.pdbx_seq_one_letter_code
_entity_poly.pdbx_strand_id
1 'polypeptide(L)'
;FNLHDQSHRYSVGNSFRTATISFLAPAYNYEEDFNEVRGDAVKLIGNMYQALNHFIPGHIAKYSDEYEPRAFGDNFQKWGTSTILIESGGWKDDPEKQFIRKINFIALLSSFKSIAEESYVNTSSEIYESIPFNDKYIFDVILRNLTIKSGKEKIKIDIGINLDEFEGPNEKKIYYKSQVDDLGDLSTFYAYDDYDFEGYTIERASVYEKKVYPLNKIEKIDFYDL
;
A
#
# COMPACT_ATOMS: atom_id res chain seq x y z
N PHE A 1 -19.46 -6.44 -1.54
CA PHE A 1 -18.02 -6.13 -1.74
C PHE A 1 -17.87 -4.64 -1.98
N ASN A 2 -16.88 -4.06 -1.33
CA ASN A 2 -16.44 -2.69 -1.52
C ASN A 2 -14.99 -2.73 -2.06
N LEU A 3 -14.76 -2.11 -3.21
CA LEU A 3 -13.47 -2.18 -3.91
C LEU A 3 -12.86 -0.78 -3.96
N HIS A 4 -11.67 -0.64 -3.40
CA HIS A 4 -10.94 0.61 -3.37
C HIS A 4 -9.53 0.44 -3.94
N ASP A 5 -8.90 1.56 -4.21
CA ASP A 5 -7.49 1.68 -4.57
C ASP A 5 -6.69 2.15 -3.35
N GLN A 6 -5.57 1.51 -3.08
CA GLN A 6 -4.61 1.95 -2.07
C GLN A 6 -3.26 2.28 -2.71
N SER A 7 -2.44 3.05 -2.02
CA SER A 7 -1.09 3.35 -2.48
C SER A 7 -0.26 2.07 -2.64
N HIS A 8 0.52 2.01 -3.73
CA HIS A 8 1.51 0.96 -3.97
C HIS A 8 2.61 0.90 -2.90
N ARG A 9 2.76 1.95 -2.10
CA ARG A 9 3.74 2.06 -0.99
C ARG A 9 3.33 1.34 0.28
N TYR A 10 2.10 0.83 0.36
CA TYR A 10 1.72 -0.02 1.49
C TYR A 10 2.49 -1.34 1.44
N SER A 11 3.10 -1.70 2.57
CA SER A 11 3.80 -2.96 2.79
C SER A 11 2.92 -3.98 3.49
N VAL A 12 3.30 -5.26 3.43
CA VAL A 12 2.76 -6.31 4.28
C VAL A 12 3.55 -6.30 5.60
N GLY A 13 2.99 -5.66 6.64
CA GLY A 13 3.70 -5.40 7.88
C GLY A 13 5.01 -4.66 7.65
N ASN A 14 5.98 -4.81 8.58
CA ASN A 14 7.33 -4.28 8.40
C ASN A 14 8.15 -5.17 7.45
N SER A 15 7.90 -5.03 6.15
CA SER A 15 8.64 -5.76 5.12
C SER A 15 8.69 -4.98 3.81
N PHE A 16 9.59 -5.38 2.92
CA PHE A 16 9.67 -4.82 1.56
C PHE A 16 8.57 -5.36 0.61
N ARG A 17 7.72 -6.24 1.09
CA ARG A 17 6.63 -6.80 0.26
C ARG A 17 5.49 -5.82 0.16
N THR A 18 5.20 -5.35 -1.05
CA THR A 18 4.02 -4.52 -1.32
C THR A 18 2.74 -5.27 -0.95
N ALA A 19 1.85 -4.60 -0.23
CA ALA A 19 0.49 -5.08 0.00
C ALA A 19 -0.33 -4.92 -1.28
N THR A 20 -0.27 -5.92 -2.16
CA THR A 20 -0.97 -5.93 -3.44
C THR A 20 -2.48 -5.95 -3.27
N ILE A 21 -2.95 -6.71 -2.29
CA ILE A 21 -4.34 -6.74 -1.83
C ILE A 21 -4.34 -6.59 -0.31
N SER A 22 -5.16 -5.71 0.21
CA SER A 22 -5.48 -5.65 1.63
C SER A 22 -6.97 -5.88 1.82
N PHE A 23 -7.32 -6.83 2.68
CA PHE A 23 -8.70 -7.16 3.03
C PHE A 23 -9.14 -6.51 4.34
N LEU A 24 -10.44 -6.25 4.45
CA LEU A 24 -11.06 -5.88 5.71
C LEU A 24 -12.46 -6.48 5.82
N ALA A 25 -12.73 -7.13 6.95
CA ALA A 25 -14.08 -7.36 7.47
C ALA A 25 -14.40 -6.22 8.45
N PRO A 26 -15.13 -5.17 8.04
CA PRO A 26 -15.32 -3.96 8.83
C PRO A 26 -15.90 -4.25 10.21
N ALA A 27 -15.49 -3.48 11.22
CA ALA A 27 -16.15 -3.47 12.52
C ALA A 27 -17.56 -2.85 12.41
N TYR A 28 -18.41 -3.14 13.39
CA TYR A 28 -19.77 -2.55 13.49
C TYR A 28 -19.95 -1.72 14.76
N ASN A 29 -18.94 -1.71 15.63
CA ASN A 29 -18.88 -0.95 16.88
C ASN A 29 -17.43 -0.61 17.25
N TYR A 30 -17.26 0.25 18.25
CA TYR A 30 -15.94 0.71 18.72
C TYR A 30 -15.17 -0.37 19.51
N GLU A 31 -15.85 -1.40 19.99
CA GLU A 31 -15.26 -2.54 20.68
C GLU A 31 -14.70 -3.57 19.68
N GLU A 32 -14.90 -3.35 18.37
CA GLU A 32 -14.46 -4.22 17.27
C GLU A 32 -14.93 -5.68 17.44
N ASP A 33 -16.11 -5.85 18.05
CA ASP A 33 -16.70 -7.15 18.35
C ASP A 33 -16.93 -8.00 17.10
N PHE A 34 -17.01 -9.31 17.30
CA PHE A 34 -17.38 -10.27 16.27
C PHE A 34 -18.80 -10.79 16.53
N ASN A 35 -19.65 -10.61 15.53
CA ASN A 35 -20.96 -11.26 15.44
C ASN A 35 -20.99 -12.23 14.25
N GLU A 36 -22.09 -12.93 14.04
CA GLU A 36 -22.26 -13.87 12.93
C GLU A 36 -22.01 -13.19 11.57
N VAL A 37 -22.55 -11.99 11.37
CA VAL A 37 -22.45 -11.23 10.12
C VAL A 37 -20.98 -10.88 9.77
N ARG A 38 -20.21 -10.42 10.76
CA ARG A 38 -18.77 -10.15 10.58
C ARG A 38 -17.98 -11.45 10.44
N GLY A 39 -18.37 -12.49 11.18
CA GLY A 39 -17.76 -13.81 11.11
C GLY A 39 -17.85 -14.45 9.73
N ASP A 40 -18.97 -14.28 9.02
CA ASP A 40 -19.12 -14.74 7.64
C ASP A 40 -18.18 -14.00 6.67
N ALA A 41 -18.03 -12.67 6.82
CA ALA A 41 -17.07 -11.90 6.06
C ALA A 41 -15.63 -12.38 6.28
N VAL A 42 -15.25 -12.62 7.54
CA VAL A 42 -13.93 -13.12 7.94
C VAL A 42 -13.62 -14.48 7.30
N LYS A 43 -14.57 -15.43 7.37
CA LYS A 43 -14.40 -16.76 6.75
C LYS A 43 -14.26 -16.68 5.24
N LEU A 44 -15.06 -15.83 4.61
CA LEU A 44 -15.00 -15.63 3.16
C LEU A 44 -13.67 -14.97 2.73
N ILE A 45 -13.15 -14.00 3.50
CA ILE A 45 -11.81 -13.46 3.29
C ILE A 45 -10.75 -14.56 3.42
N GLY A 46 -10.86 -15.43 4.42
CA GLY A 46 -9.94 -16.56 4.57
C GLY A 46 -9.93 -17.48 3.34
N ASN A 47 -11.09 -17.74 2.74
CA ASN A 47 -11.22 -18.48 1.49
C ASN A 47 -10.53 -17.74 0.32
N MET A 48 -10.78 -16.43 0.18
CA MET A 48 -10.15 -15.59 -0.84
C MET A 48 -8.63 -15.54 -0.67
N TYR A 49 -8.15 -15.40 0.58
CA TYR A 49 -6.72 -15.43 0.90
C TYR A 49 -6.06 -16.72 0.40
N GLN A 50 -6.65 -17.88 0.68
CA GLN A 50 -6.13 -19.16 0.22
C GLN A 50 -6.05 -19.23 -1.31
N ALA A 51 -7.09 -18.77 -2.00
CA ALA A 51 -7.11 -18.74 -3.47
C ALA A 51 -6.03 -17.81 -4.04
N LEU A 52 -5.88 -16.60 -3.49
CA LEU A 52 -4.94 -15.60 -3.99
C LEU A 52 -3.49 -15.89 -3.61
N ASN A 53 -3.24 -16.52 -2.48
CA ASN A 53 -1.88 -16.78 -2.01
C ASN A 53 -1.06 -17.68 -2.95
N HIS A 54 -1.71 -18.39 -3.89
CA HIS A 54 -1.04 -19.11 -4.98
C HIS A 54 -0.46 -18.16 -6.06
N PHE A 55 -1.04 -16.98 -6.24
CA PHE A 55 -0.66 -16.01 -7.27
C PHE A 55 0.24 -14.90 -6.75
N ILE A 56 0.00 -14.47 -5.52
CA ILE A 56 0.69 -13.34 -4.87
C ILE A 56 1.15 -13.71 -3.45
N PRO A 57 1.97 -14.77 -3.27
CA PRO A 57 2.38 -15.26 -1.96
C PRO A 57 3.13 -14.18 -1.17
N GLY A 58 2.63 -13.85 0.02
CA GLY A 58 3.22 -12.84 0.90
C GLY A 58 2.95 -11.39 0.51
N HIS A 59 2.05 -11.15 -0.44
CA HIS A 59 1.62 -9.82 -0.88
C HIS A 59 0.16 -9.50 -0.52
N ILE A 60 -0.40 -10.25 0.44
CA ILE A 60 -1.75 -10.04 0.96
C ILE A 60 -1.64 -9.55 2.39
N ALA A 61 -2.36 -8.48 2.70
CA ALA A 61 -2.44 -7.89 4.03
C ALA A 61 -3.90 -7.78 4.50
N LYS A 62 -4.12 -7.37 5.74
CA LYS A 62 -5.39 -6.80 6.20
C LYS A 62 -5.24 -5.30 6.45
N TYR A 63 -6.34 -4.59 6.24
CA TYR A 63 -6.48 -3.20 6.60
C TYR A 63 -6.92 -3.07 8.06
N SER A 64 -6.65 -1.92 8.69
CA SER A 64 -7.13 -1.64 10.05
C SER A 64 -8.65 -1.77 10.14
N ASP A 65 -9.13 -2.42 11.18
CA ASP A 65 -10.56 -2.64 11.46
C ASP A 65 -11.14 -1.66 12.50
N GLU A 66 -10.43 -0.57 12.78
CA GLU A 66 -10.93 0.54 13.58
C GLU A 66 -12.28 1.04 13.05
N TYR A 67 -13.31 1.06 13.91
CA TYR A 67 -14.66 1.41 13.51
C TYR A 67 -14.80 2.87 13.09
N GLU A 68 -15.19 3.12 11.84
CA GLU A 68 -15.48 4.45 11.31
C GLU A 68 -16.99 4.62 11.00
N PRO A 69 -17.75 5.28 11.88
CA PRO A 69 -19.21 5.38 11.75
C PRO A 69 -19.68 6.17 10.51
N ARG A 70 -18.77 6.83 9.78
CA ARG A 70 -19.06 7.53 8.51
C ARG A 70 -18.76 6.66 7.29
N ALA A 71 -18.08 5.51 7.47
CA ALA A 71 -17.77 4.61 6.38
C ALA A 71 -18.99 3.75 5.99
N PHE A 72 -19.21 3.55 4.69
CA PHE A 72 -20.29 2.71 4.20
C PHE A 72 -20.15 1.26 4.64
N GLY A 73 -18.93 0.70 4.56
CA GLY A 73 -18.66 -0.69 4.91
C GLY A 73 -19.07 -1.02 6.33
N ASP A 74 -18.67 -0.19 7.29
CA ASP A 74 -18.98 -0.31 8.71
C ASP A 74 -20.48 -0.20 8.98
N ASN A 75 -21.16 0.73 8.31
CA ASN A 75 -22.61 0.87 8.42
C ASN A 75 -23.36 -0.31 7.83
N PHE A 76 -22.98 -0.83 6.66
CA PHE A 76 -23.59 -2.04 6.09
C PHE A 76 -23.38 -3.23 7.02
N GLN A 77 -22.18 -3.38 7.58
CA GLN A 77 -21.89 -4.40 8.57
C GLN A 77 -22.79 -4.27 9.80
N LYS A 78 -22.94 -3.05 10.34
CA LYS A 78 -23.81 -2.73 11.46
C LYS A 78 -25.29 -3.02 11.17
N TRP A 79 -25.73 -2.84 9.94
CA TRP A 79 -27.12 -3.09 9.54
C TRP A 79 -27.40 -4.57 9.20
N GLY A 80 -26.42 -5.45 9.39
CA GLY A 80 -26.61 -6.89 9.23
C GLY A 80 -26.26 -7.44 7.87
N THR A 81 -25.46 -6.70 7.06
CA THR A 81 -24.97 -7.17 5.77
C THR A 81 -23.47 -7.47 5.86
N SER A 82 -23.06 -8.73 5.73
CA SER A 82 -21.65 -9.13 5.69
C SER A 82 -20.92 -8.36 4.60
N THR A 83 -19.96 -7.55 4.99
CA THR A 83 -19.24 -6.64 4.11
C THR A 83 -17.75 -6.99 4.05
N ILE A 84 -17.20 -6.98 2.86
CA ILE A 84 -15.77 -7.18 2.59
C ILE A 84 -15.25 -5.99 1.82
N LEU A 85 -14.24 -5.32 2.37
CA LEU A 85 -13.44 -4.33 1.66
C LEU A 85 -12.23 -5.02 1.04
N ILE A 86 -11.92 -4.64 -0.19
CA ILE A 86 -10.71 -5.03 -0.92
C ILE A 86 -10.00 -3.76 -1.36
N GLU A 87 -8.86 -3.50 -0.76
CA GLU A 87 -7.96 -2.42 -1.14
C GLU A 87 -6.91 -2.96 -2.11
N SER A 88 -6.81 -2.33 -3.29
CA SER A 88 -5.92 -2.74 -4.37
C SER A 88 -4.71 -1.84 -4.45
N GLY A 89 -3.53 -2.36 -4.14
CA GLY A 89 -2.25 -1.65 -4.15
C GLY A 89 -1.51 -1.72 -5.48
N GLY A 90 -0.20 -1.96 -5.42
CA GLY A 90 0.70 -2.07 -6.56
C GLY A 90 1.17 -3.50 -6.83
N TRP A 91 1.73 -3.69 -8.01
CA TRP A 91 2.52 -4.85 -8.38
C TRP A 91 3.67 -4.40 -9.26
N LYS A 92 4.84 -5.02 -9.09
CA LYS A 92 6.03 -4.68 -9.89
C LYS A 92 5.75 -4.87 -11.38
N ASP A 93 6.17 -3.89 -12.19
CA ASP A 93 6.03 -3.90 -13.65
C ASP A 93 4.57 -3.96 -14.16
N ASP A 94 3.59 -3.53 -13.34
CA ASP A 94 2.16 -3.47 -13.72
C ASP A 94 1.59 -2.04 -13.62
N PRO A 95 2.13 -1.06 -14.35
CA PRO A 95 1.72 0.35 -14.27
C PRO A 95 0.25 0.56 -14.69
N GLU A 96 -0.27 -0.29 -15.58
CA GLU A 96 -1.67 -0.24 -16.02
C GLU A 96 -2.61 -1.07 -15.15
N LYS A 97 -2.10 -1.65 -14.04
CA LYS A 97 -2.85 -2.47 -13.08
C LYS A 97 -3.61 -3.66 -13.73
N GLN A 98 -3.07 -4.22 -14.82
CA GLN A 98 -3.69 -5.36 -15.51
C GLN A 98 -3.63 -6.63 -14.65
N PHE A 99 -2.49 -6.87 -14.02
CA PHE A 99 -2.33 -7.99 -13.08
C PHE A 99 -3.19 -7.81 -11.85
N ILE A 100 -3.22 -6.60 -11.27
CA ILE A 100 -4.09 -6.27 -10.13
C ILE A 100 -5.56 -6.54 -10.45
N ARG A 101 -6.04 -6.14 -11.64
CA ARG A 101 -7.42 -6.45 -12.08
C ARG A 101 -7.68 -7.94 -12.18
N LYS A 102 -6.72 -8.71 -12.69
CA LYS A 102 -6.82 -10.17 -12.72
C LYS A 102 -6.93 -10.76 -11.31
N ILE A 103 -6.14 -10.28 -10.35
CA ILE A 103 -6.17 -10.74 -8.96
C ILE A 103 -7.53 -10.43 -8.33
N ASN A 104 -8.07 -9.21 -8.51
CA ASN A 104 -9.42 -8.86 -8.04
C ASN A 104 -10.50 -9.76 -8.68
N PHE A 105 -10.39 -10.03 -9.98
CA PHE A 105 -11.33 -10.94 -10.65
C PHE A 105 -11.30 -12.35 -10.04
N ILE A 106 -10.10 -12.89 -9.76
CA ILE A 106 -9.96 -14.21 -9.13
C ILE A 106 -10.53 -14.17 -7.71
N ALA A 107 -10.28 -13.10 -6.93
CA ALA A 107 -10.83 -12.93 -5.60
C ALA A 107 -12.38 -12.98 -5.62
N LEU A 108 -12.99 -12.19 -6.47
CA LEU A 108 -14.47 -12.14 -6.59
C LEU A 108 -15.04 -13.47 -7.10
N LEU A 109 -14.41 -14.09 -8.11
CA LEU A 109 -14.89 -15.36 -8.67
C LEU A 109 -14.81 -16.48 -7.62
N SER A 110 -13.69 -16.57 -6.88
CA SER A 110 -13.54 -17.56 -5.81
C SER A 110 -14.56 -17.35 -4.69
N SER A 111 -14.82 -16.09 -4.32
CA SER A 111 -15.80 -15.78 -3.29
C SER A 111 -17.23 -16.09 -3.72
N PHE A 112 -17.63 -15.74 -4.95
CA PHE A 112 -18.96 -16.07 -5.46
C PHE A 112 -19.19 -17.58 -5.56
N LYS A 113 -18.17 -18.33 -5.98
CA LYS A 113 -18.21 -19.79 -5.95
C LYS A 113 -18.40 -20.30 -4.54
N SER A 114 -17.59 -19.80 -3.60
CA SER A 114 -17.64 -20.23 -2.20
C SER A 114 -18.98 -19.89 -1.52
N ILE A 115 -19.60 -18.75 -1.87
CA ILE A 115 -20.95 -18.39 -1.40
C ILE A 115 -21.99 -19.35 -1.98
N ALA A 116 -21.95 -19.61 -3.29
CA ALA A 116 -22.92 -20.46 -3.97
C ALA A 116 -22.87 -21.94 -3.47
N GLU A 117 -21.69 -22.40 -3.08
CA GLU A 117 -21.45 -23.75 -2.57
C GLU A 117 -21.54 -23.82 -1.02
N GLU A 118 -21.73 -22.67 -0.36
CA GLU A 118 -21.65 -22.50 1.12
C GLU A 118 -20.32 -23.02 1.72
N SER A 119 -19.26 -23.13 0.89
CA SER A 119 -18.02 -23.77 1.31
C SER A 119 -17.20 -22.89 2.27
N TYR A 120 -17.42 -21.57 2.28
CA TYR A 120 -16.74 -20.63 3.18
C TYR A 120 -17.04 -20.91 4.66
N VAL A 121 -18.19 -21.50 4.98
CA VAL A 121 -18.59 -21.79 6.37
C VAL A 121 -17.59 -22.72 7.07
N ASN A 122 -16.85 -23.54 6.32
CA ASN A 122 -15.83 -24.46 6.80
C ASN A 122 -14.44 -23.83 6.91
N THR A 123 -14.29 -22.56 6.49
CA THR A 123 -13.01 -21.85 6.56
C THR A 123 -12.77 -21.37 7.99
N SER A 124 -11.58 -21.65 8.56
CA SER A 124 -11.21 -21.16 9.89
C SER A 124 -11.02 -19.65 9.89
N SER A 125 -11.56 -18.95 10.88
CA SER A 125 -11.31 -17.53 11.13
C SER A 125 -9.84 -17.23 11.44
N GLU A 126 -9.10 -18.21 11.96
CA GLU A 126 -7.66 -18.09 12.24
C GLU A 126 -6.84 -17.70 11.00
N ILE A 127 -7.32 -18.06 9.80
CA ILE A 127 -6.66 -17.67 8.54
C ILE A 127 -6.68 -16.15 8.41
N TYR A 128 -7.84 -15.51 8.61
CA TYR A 128 -7.95 -14.05 8.58
C TYR A 128 -7.09 -13.40 9.68
N GLU A 129 -7.13 -13.94 10.90
CA GLU A 129 -6.35 -13.44 12.03
C GLU A 129 -4.84 -13.49 11.75
N SER A 130 -4.37 -14.53 11.02
CA SER A 130 -2.96 -14.69 10.66
C SER A 130 -2.47 -13.75 9.56
N ILE A 131 -3.36 -13.06 8.83
CA ILE A 131 -2.96 -12.11 7.78
C ILE A 131 -2.34 -10.88 8.45
N PRO A 132 -1.11 -10.49 8.09
CA PRO A 132 -0.48 -9.28 8.63
C PRO A 132 -1.26 -8.02 8.25
N PHE A 133 -1.23 -7.00 9.09
CA PHE A 133 -1.72 -5.68 8.71
C PHE A 133 -0.86 -5.05 7.62
N ASN A 134 -1.46 -4.22 6.78
CA ASN A 134 -0.70 -3.33 5.91
C ASN A 134 -0.08 -2.20 6.74
N ASP A 135 1.04 -1.66 6.24
CA ASP A 135 1.76 -0.59 6.90
C ASP A 135 2.48 0.29 5.86
N LYS A 136 3.12 1.36 6.29
CA LYS A 136 3.78 2.35 5.42
C LYS A 136 5.30 2.29 5.57
N TYR A 137 5.91 1.18 5.19
CA TYR A 137 7.37 0.99 5.27
C TYR A 137 8.10 1.13 3.94
N ILE A 138 7.39 1.45 2.84
CA ILE A 138 7.99 1.53 1.51
C ILE A 138 7.92 2.96 0.98
N PHE A 139 9.08 3.50 0.59
CA PHE A 139 9.21 4.72 -0.20
C PHE A 139 9.40 4.39 -1.68
N ASP A 140 9.15 5.35 -2.57
CA ASP A 140 9.53 5.18 -3.97
C ASP A 140 11.04 5.24 -4.13
N VAL A 141 11.70 6.18 -3.42
CA VAL A 141 13.16 6.34 -3.42
C VAL A 141 13.67 6.61 -2.01
N ILE A 142 14.77 5.97 -1.62
CA ILE A 142 15.55 6.38 -0.45
C ILE A 142 16.97 6.74 -0.88
N LEU A 143 17.43 7.90 -0.41
CA LEU A 143 18.82 8.33 -0.52
C LEU A 143 19.47 8.12 0.84
N ARG A 144 20.35 7.13 0.94
CA ARG A 144 21.03 6.73 2.18
C ARG A 144 22.30 7.51 2.42
N ASN A 145 22.64 7.70 3.68
CA ASN A 145 23.96 8.18 4.13
C ASN A 145 24.35 9.57 3.59
N LEU A 146 23.39 10.39 3.24
CA LEU A 146 23.63 11.71 2.67
C LEU A 146 24.16 12.66 3.75
N THR A 147 25.24 13.42 3.48
CA THR A 147 25.72 14.45 4.40
C THR A 147 25.15 15.81 4.00
N ILE A 148 24.37 16.41 4.89
CA ILE A 148 23.90 17.80 4.73
C ILE A 148 24.83 18.73 5.52
N LYS A 149 25.35 19.77 4.84
CA LYS A 149 26.15 20.80 5.44
C LYS A 149 25.33 22.09 5.60
N SER A 150 25.30 22.61 6.82
CA SER A 150 24.69 23.90 7.15
C SER A 150 25.69 24.76 7.92
N GLY A 151 26.37 25.67 7.22
CA GLY A 151 27.46 26.43 7.80
C GLY A 151 28.66 25.55 8.19
N LYS A 152 28.95 25.47 9.49
CA LYS A 152 30.04 24.61 10.03
C LYS A 152 29.57 23.23 10.46
N GLU A 153 28.27 22.99 10.51
CA GLU A 153 27.68 21.74 10.95
C GLU A 153 27.49 20.77 9.79
N LYS A 154 27.68 19.48 10.05
CA LYS A 154 27.43 18.39 9.10
C LYS A 154 26.56 17.35 9.80
N ILE A 155 25.50 16.95 9.13
CA ILE A 155 24.57 15.93 9.61
C ILE A 155 24.49 14.85 8.54
N LYS A 156 24.64 13.58 8.94
CA LYS A 156 24.41 12.42 8.07
C LYS A 156 22.96 11.98 8.25
N ILE A 157 22.21 11.88 7.17
CA ILE A 157 20.79 11.49 7.18
C ILE A 157 20.44 10.64 5.97
N ASP A 158 19.32 9.93 6.07
CA ASP A 158 18.61 9.36 4.92
C ASP A 158 17.47 10.29 4.52
N ILE A 159 17.08 10.24 3.25
CA ILE A 159 15.96 11.00 2.69
C ILE A 159 14.99 10.03 2.02
N GLY A 160 13.75 9.99 2.51
CA GLY A 160 12.64 9.26 1.91
C GLY A 160 11.86 10.15 0.96
N ILE A 161 11.71 9.72 -0.29
CA ILE A 161 11.05 10.46 -1.37
C ILE A 161 9.91 9.61 -1.91
N ASN A 162 8.74 10.24 -2.06
CA ASN A 162 7.59 9.65 -2.73
C ASN A 162 7.29 10.36 -4.05
N LEU A 163 6.79 9.59 -5.03
CA LEU A 163 6.47 10.03 -6.37
C LEU A 163 4.95 9.95 -6.58
N ASP A 164 4.27 11.08 -6.60
CA ASP A 164 2.83 11.12 -6.84
C ASP A 164 2.52 11.40 -8.32
N GLU A 165 1.62 10.58 -8.87
CA GLU A 165 1.12 10.77 -10.23
C GLU A 165 0.19 11.99 -10.30
N PHE A 166 0.31 12.77 -11.36
CA PHE A 166 -0.65 13.83 -11.65
C PHE A 166 -0.84 14.01 -13.17
N GLU A 167 -2.03 14.44 -13.55
CA GLU A 167 -2.34 14.80 -14.92
C GLU A 167 -1.69 16.14 -15.29
N GLY A 168 -0.86 16.12 -16.29
CA GLY A 168 -0.23 17.34 -16.82
C GLY A 168 -1.15 18.13 -17.76
N PRO A 169 -0.71 19.30 -18.21
CA PRO A 169 -1.50 20.17 -19.09
C PRO A 169 -1.83 19.54 -20.45
N ASN A 170 -1.19 18.43 -20.81
CA ASN A 170 -1.54 17.61 -21.96
C ASN A 170 -2.20 16.31 -21.44
N GLU A 171 -3.51 16.20 -21.57
CA GLU A 171 -4.39 15.11 -21.08
C GLU A 171 -3.98 13.67 -21.46
N LYS A 172 -2.87 13.47 -22.13
CA LYS A 172 -2.35 12.18 -22.59
C LYS A 172 -1.05 11.74 -21.90
N LYS A 173 -0.56 12.49 -20.92
CA LYS A 173 0.70 12.18 -20.24
C LYS A 173 0.51 12.25 -18.73
N ILE A 174 0.86 11.17 -18.07
CA ILE A 174 1.02 11.12 -16.61
C ILE A 174 2.41 11.68 -16.30
N TYR A 175 2.47 12.53 -15.29
CA TYR A 175 3.69 13.10 -14.75
C TYR A 175 3.84 12.65 -13.31
N TYR A 176 5.09 12.56 -12.84
CA TYR A 176 5.37 12.34 -11.43
C TYR A 176 5.83 13.63 -10.78
N LYS A 177 5.35 13.85 -9.57
CA LYS A 177 5.82 14.90 -8.67
C LYS A 177 6.53 14.22 -7.51
N SER A 178 7.84 14.48 -7.38
CA SER A 178 8.59 14.02 -6.22
C SER A 178 8.30 14.91 -5.01
N GLN A 179 8.21 14.29 -3.85
CA GLN A 179 8.09 14.95 -2.57
C GLN A 179 8.98 14.26 -1.55
N VAL A 180 9.80 15.04 -0.83
CA VAL A 180 10.48 14.55 0.37
C VAL A 180 9.42 14.34 1.45
N ASP A 181 9.29 13.13 1.91
CA ASP A 181 8.24 12.72 2.85
C ASP A 181 8.81 12.49 4.25
N ASP A 182 10.07 12.02 4.34
CA ASP A 182 10.75 11.83 5.61
C ASP A 182 12.26 12.10 5.52
N LEU A 183 12.84 12.52 6.63
CA LEU A 183 14.24 12.87 6.80
C LEU A 183 14.75 12.34 8.14
N GLY A 184 15.80 11.50 8.13
CA GLY A 184 16.37 11.02 9.38
C GLY A 184 17.08 9.69 9.25
N ASP A 185 16.90 8.81 10.23
CA ASP A 185 17.34 7.42 10.17
C ASP A 185 16.20 6.58 9.58
N LEU A 186 16.34 6.21 8.32
CA LEU A 186 15.37 5.36 7.61
C LEU A 186 15.86 3.91 7.48
N SER A 187 16.75 3.47 8.36
CA SER A 187 17.35 2.12 8.32
C SER A 187 16.31 0.98 8.42
N THR A 188 15.13 1.25 8.99
CA THR A 188 14.02 0.29 9.12
C THR A 188 13.01 0.36 7.96
N PHE A 189 13.19 1.30 7.03
CA PHE A 189 12.35 1.48 5.86
C PHE A 189 12.96 0.89 4.60
N TYR A 190 12.13 0.62 3.62
CA TYR A 190 12.47 0.06 2.33
C TYR A 190 12.14 1.05 1.21
N ALA A 191 12.71 0.87 0.03
CA ALA A 191 12.38 1.65 -1.15
C ALA A 191 12.39 0.78 -2.41
N TYR A 192 11.63 1.21 -3.43
CA TYR A 192 11.73 0.60 -4.76
C TYR A 192 13.10 0.90 -5.38
N ASP A 193 13.58 2.14 -5.19
CA ASP A 193 14.92 2.57 -5.57
C ASP A 193 15.68 3.04 -4.32
N ASP A 194 16.79 2.39 -4.02
CA ASP A 194 17.61 2.64 -2.82
C ASP A 194 19.05 2.97 -3.25
N TYR A 195 19.50 4.19 -2.93
CA TYR A 195 20.81 4.70 -3.34
C TYR A 195 21.64 5.07 -2.13
N ASP A 196 22.88 4.56 -2.07
CA ASP A 196 23.85 4.94 -1.04
C ASP A 196 24.69 6.13 -1.51
N PHE A 197 24.59 7.24 -0.76
CA PHE A 197 25.33 8.47 -0.98
C PHE A 197 26.44 8.70 0.03
N GLU A 198 27.02 7.65 0.58
CA GLU A 198 28.13 7.77 1.51
C GLU A 198 29.30 8.57 0.89
N GLY A 199 29.73 9.62 1.60
CA GLY A 199 30.79 10.53 1.14
C GLY A 199 30.29 11.72 0.31
N TYR A 200 29.05 11.76 -0.14
CA TYR A 200 28.47 12.93 -0.80
C TYR A 200 27.99 13.95 0.21
N THR A 201 28.22 15.24 -0.08
CA THR A 201 27.78 16.35 0.77
C THR A 201 26.95 17.32 -0.05
N ILE A 202 25.74 17.62 0.43
CA ILE A 202 24.87 18.66 -0.16
C ILE A 202 24.96 19.91 0.72
N GLU A 203 25.17 21.08 0.10
CA GLU A 203 25.02 22.37 0.78
C GLU A 203 23.54 22.81 0.72
N ARG A 204 23.01 23.28 1.84
CA ARG A 204 21.62 23.67 2.04
C ARG A 204 21.23 24.87 1.17
N ALA A 205 20.99 24.70 -0.11
CA ALA A 205 20.57 25.81 -0.94
C ALA A 205 19.33 25.58 -1.81
N SER A 206 18.86 24.35 -2.01
CA SER A 206 17.91 24.10 -3.10
C SER A 206 16.83 23.06 -2.87
N VAL A 207 16.59 22.62 -1.65
CA VAL A 207 15.62 21.55 -1.34
C VAL A 207 14.14 21.96 -1.53
N TYR A 208 13.84 23.17 -2.01
CA TYR A 208 12.47 23.71 -2.03
C TYR A 208 11.89 24.01 -3.42
N GLU A 209 12.59 23.75 -4.52
CA GLU A 209 11.98 23.90 -5.84
C GLU A 209 11.31 22.61 -6.30
N LYS A 210 9.97 22.64 -6.39
CA LYS A 210 9.16 21.53 -6.92
C LYS A 210 9.35 21.45 -8.43
N LYS A 211 10.07 20.44 -8.92
CA LYS A 211 10.16 20.14 -10.36
C LYS A 211 9.35 18.90 -10.71
N VAL A 212 8.79 18.92 -11.90
CA VAL A 212 7.90 17.93 -12.45
C VAL A 212 8.60 17.21 -13.61
N TYR A 213 8.66 15.88 -13.58
CA TYR A 213 9.34 15.08 -14.60
C TYR A 213 8.37 14.15 -15.34
N PRO A 214 8.48 14.02 -16.69
CA PRO A 214 7.67 13.05 -17.46
C PRO A 214 8.17 11.61 -17.24
N LEU A 215 7.24 10.66 -17.14
CA LEU A 215 7.37 9.23 -16.84
C LEU A 215 8.48 8.47 -17.61
N ASN A 216 8.81 8.91 -18.80
CA ASN A 216 9.72 8.21 -19.71
C ASN A 216 11.16 8.74 -19.67
N LYS A 217 11.55 9.45 -18.62
CA LYS A 217 12.89 10.05 -18.48
C LYS A 217 13.50 9.95 -17.08
N ILE A 218 13.15 8.92 -16.30
CA ILE A 218 13.94 8.61 -15.09
C ILE A 218 15.12 7.73 -15.50
N GLU A 219 16.01 8.23 -16.34
CA GLU A 219 17.33 7.61 -16.56
C GLU A 219 18.39 8.16 -15.60
N LYS A 220 18.16 9.33 -15.00
CA LYS A 220 18.98 9.92 -13.92
C LYS A 220 18.16 10.95 -13.16
N ILE A 221 18.11 10.82 -11.84
CA ILE A 221 17.77 11.96 -10.98
C ILE A 221 18.93 12.92 -11.05
N ASP A 222 18.74 14.08 -11.67
CA ASP A 222 19.78 15.10 -11.75
C ASP A 222 19.70 15.94 -10.47
N PHE A 223 20.54 15.62 -9.49
CA PHE A 223 20.55 16.26 -8.17
C PHE A 223 20.89 17.76 -8.18
N TYR A 224 21.29 18.30 -9.32
CA TYR A 224 21.49 19.74 -9.49
C TYR A 224 20.19 20.50 -9.64
N ASP A 225 19.09 19.79 -9.75
CA ASP A 225 17.74 20.34 -10.00
C ASP A 225 16.77 20.14 -8.80
N LEU A 226 17.26 19.61 -7.64
CA LEU A 226 16.53 19.53 -6.39
C LEU A 226 16.70 20.77 -5.52
#